data_97f294c45340c7495d986cbd159264bc
#
_entry.id   97f294c45340c7495d986cbd159264bc
#
_cell.length_a   1.000
_cell.length_b   1.000
_cell.length_c   1.000
_cell.angle_alpha   90.00
_cell.angle_beta   90.00
_cell.angle_gamma   90.00
#
_symmetry.space_group_name_H-M   'P 1'
#
loop_
_entity.id
_entity.type
_entity.pdbx_description
1 polymer ?
#
loop_
_entity_poly.entity_id
_entity_poly.type
_entity_poly.pdbx_seq_one_letter_code
_entity_poly.pdbx_strand_id
1 'polypeptide(L)'
;MAFLKPLGTIITIGSLFLMGSVVSAKDTYKVALDGTFAPHAMPKMAGGVEGFNVDLANEIGRRLGVKMDITAAQWSGLLPGMQAGTYDFLVAPTTLTESRSKSMLFTEGYLNTDFQFVVKKGTPMVNGLAGFKGKVISVNKGSAYDKWARSLADKVGWKVESYGTNTDAVQAVISGRAFANVAGNTVSARAVKKNPKIALSFRHSTGKVFAMPFRKDSPALRNKVENVIECMKLDGTFTKMSEKWFGVTPTPGDAAVTVYAGYGQPGFQGYEATPHVPKCN
;
A
#
# COMPACT_ATOMS: atom_id res chain seq x y z
N MET A 1 72.61 1.50 -58.91
CA MET A 1 72.27 2.37 -57.70
C MET A 1 70.78 2.38 -57.60
N ALA A 2 70.22 1.62 -56.66
CA ALA A 2 68.78 1.52 -56.41
C ALA A 2 68.45 2.13 -55.06
N PHE A 3 67.65 3.18 -55.08
CA PHE A 3 67.21 3.89 -53.82
C PHE A 3 65.94 3.20 -53.31
N LEU A 4 66.02 2.55 -52.15
CA LEU A 4 64.85 2.13 -51.36
C LEU A 4 64.26 3.33 -50.61
N LYS A 5 62.90 3.50 -50.77
CA LYS A 5 62.12 4.42 -49.94
C LYS A 5 61.54 3.64 -48.73
N PRO A 6 61.53 4.19 -47.51
CA PRO A 6 60.90 3.54 -46.40
C PRO A 6 59.36 3.74 -46.44
N LEU A 7 58.63 2.66 -46.20
CA LEU A 7 57.17 2.64 -46.04
C LEU A 7 56.84 3.06 -44.57
N GLY A 8 56.22 4.21 -44.37
CA GLY A 8 55.77 4.65 -43.06
C GLY A 8 54.44 4.01 -42.69
N THR A 9 54.41 3.19 -41.63
CA THR A 9 53.23 2.60 -41.06
C THR A 9 52.49 3.61 -40.23
N ILE A 10 51.29 4.06 -40.66
CA ILE A 10 50.40 4.93 -39.86
C ILE A 10 49.59 4.02 -38.94
N ILE A 11 49.87 4.09 -37.63
CA ILE A 11 49.06 3.43 -36.60
C ILE A 11 47.92 4.39 -36.25
N THR A 12 46.72 4.06 -36.73
CA THR A 12 45.49 4.77 -36.37
C THR A 12 45.00 4.23 -35.01
N ILE A 13 45.21 5.01 -33.94
CA ILE A 13 44.68 4.75 -32.60
C ILE A 13 43.20 5.09 -32.66
N GLY A 14 42.33 4.05 -32.78
CA GLY A 14 40.91 4.19 -32.68
C GLY A 14 40.50 4.46 -31.21
N SER A 15 40.13 5.69 -30.87
CA SER A 15 39.58 6.04 -29.59
C SER A 15 38.15 5.45 -29.47
N LEU A 16 38.02 4.37 -28.71
CA LEU A 16 36.73 3.77 -28.38
C LEU A 16 36.02 4.69 -27.36
N PHE A 17 35.11 5.56 -27.82
CA PHE A 17 34.23 6.30 -26.98
C PHE A 17 33.21 5.33 -26.36
N LEU A 18 33.42 4.95 -25.10
CA LEU A 18 32.38 4.33 -24.27
C LEU A 18 31.29 5.38 -24.03
N MET A 19 30.23 5.37 -24.85
CA MET A 19 28.99 6.07 -24.55
C MET A 19 28.35 5.37 -23.34
N GLY A 20 28.71 5.80 -22.15
CA GLY A 20 27.97 5.46 -20.95
C GLY A 20 26.55 6.00 -21.08
N SER A 21 25.55 5.12 -21.21
CA SER A 21 24.16 5.52 -21.14
C SER A 21 23.93 6.14 -19.77
N VAL A 22 23.81 7.47 -19.71
CA VAL A 22 23.36 8.18 -18.52
C VAL A 22 21.88 7.78 -18.32
N VAL A 23 21.62 6.81 -17.46
CA VAL A 23 20.27 6.54 -16.99
C VAL A 23 19.82 7.79 -16.24
N SER A 24 19.03 8.63 -16.92
CA SER A 24 18.42 9.80 -16.28
C SER A 24 17.56 9.32 -15.12
N ALA A 25 17.91 9.78 -13.92
CA ALA A 25 17.07 9.50 -12.76
C ALA A 25 15.69 10.14 -13.01
N LYS A 26 14.64 9.39 -12.74
CA LYS A 26 13.26 9.87 -12.93
C LYS A 26 12.97 10.91 -11.85
N ASP A 27 12.64 12.13 -12.26
CA ASP A 27 12.38 13.25 -11.35
C ASP A 27 10.99 13.20 -10.70
N THR A 28 10.09 12.41 -11.26
CA THR A 28 8.69 12.31 -10.79
C THR A 28 8.20 10.88 -10.89
N TYR A 29 7.63 10.35 -9.80
CA TYR A 29 6.88 9.09 -9.82
C TYR A 29 5.37 9.38 -9.83
N LYS A 30 4.65 8.71 -10.73
CA LYS A 30 3.18 8.69 -10.75
C LYS A 30 2.71 7.63 -9.77
N VAL A 31 2.02 8.05 -8.72
CA VAL A 31 1.53 7.15 -7.68
C VAL A 31 0.03 7.36 -7.46
N ALA A 32 -0.65 6.34 -6.93
CA ALA A 32 -2.08 6.46 -6.71
C ALA A 32 -2.54 5.87 -5.37
N LEU A 33 -3.68 6.38 -4.89
CA LEU A 33 -4.34 5.95 -3.68
C LEU A 33 -5.87 6.13 -3.80
N ASP A 34 -6.62 5.53 -2.87
CA ASP A 34 -8.07 5.74 -2.77
C ASP A 34 -8.35 6.96 -1.88
N GLY A 35 -8.75 8.08 -2.51
CA GLY A 35 -9.04 9.35 -1.81
C GLY A 35 -10.27 9.31 -0.88
N THR A 36 -10.98 8.17 -0.79
CA THR A 36 -12.15 7.99 0.09
C THR A 36 -11.86 7.08 1.28
N PHE A 37 -10.61 6.66 1.47
CA PHE A 37 -10.21 5.68 2.48
C PHE A 37 -9.58 6.35 3.72
N ALA A 38 -10.33 7.23 4.38
CA ALA A 38 -9.88 7.96 5.58
C ALA A 38 -9.57 7.00 6.75
N PRO A 39 -8.51 7.26 7.54
CA PRO A 39 -7.61 8.41 7.55
C PRO A 39 -6.35 8.24 6.68
N HIS A 40 -6.30 7.21 5.85
CA HIS A 40 -5.17 6.94 4.94
C HIS A 40 -5.09 7.96 3.80
N ALA A 41 -6.23 8.26 3.19
CA ALA A 41 -6.41 9.37 2.27
C ALA A 41 -7.87 9.84 2.30
N MET A 42 -8.07 11.15 2.23
CA MET A 42 -9.38 11.80 2.24
C MET A 42 -9.29 13.17 1.55
N PRO A 43 -10.40 13.70 1.04
CA PRO A 43 -10.41 15.04 0.46
C PRO A 43 -9.99 16.10 1.47
N LYS A 44 -9.21 17.07 1.01
CA LYS A 44 -8.82 18.25 1.79
C LYS A 44 -9.69 19.43 1.39
N MET A 45 -10.12 20.25 2.36
CA MET A 45 -11.00 21.41 2.10
C MET A 45 -10.40 22.42 1.12
N ALA A 46 -9.07 22.58 1.13
CA ALA A 46 -8.34 23.47 0.22
C ALA A 46 -8.05 22.83 -1.16
N GLY A 47 -8.67 21.70 -1.48
CA GLY A 47 -8.41 20.92 -2.69
C GLY A 47 -7.33 19.85 -2.49
N GLY A 48 -7.36 18.82 -3.34
CA GLY A 48 -6.46 17.66 -3.25
C GLY A 48 -6.84 16.68 -2.14
N VAL A 49 -5.85 15.93 -1.69
CA VAL A 49 -6.00 14.89 -0.66
C VAL A 49 -5.02 15.07 0.49
N GLU A 50 -5.42 14.59 1.67
CA GLU A 50 -4.58 14.49 2.87
C GLU A 50 -4.76 13.13 3.52
N GLY A 51 -3.84 12.70 4.38
CA GLY A 51 -3.94 11.45 5.11
C GLY A 51 -2.58 10.80 5.35
N PHE A 52 -2.60 9.71 6.12
CA PHE A 52 -1.39 8.96 6.46
C PHE A 52 -0.57 8.56 5.22
N ASN A 53 -1.22 8.00 4.20
CA ASN A 53 -0.53 7.54 3.00
C ASN A 53 -0.13 8.69 2.04
N VAL A 54 -0.78 9.85 2.15
CA VAL A 54 -0.35 11.07 1.47
C VAL A 54 0.94 11.61 2.10
N ASP A 55 1.00 11.69 3.44
CA ASP A 55 2.21 12.08 4.16
C ASP A 55 3.35 11.08 3.87
N LEU A 56 3.05 9.77 3.87
CA LEU A 56 4.02 8.72 3.54
C LEU A 56 4.59 8.88 2.13
N ALA A 57 3.74 9.13 1.13
CA ALA A 57 4.19 9.37 -0.25
C ALA A 57 5.09 10.60 -0.36
N ASN A 58 4.68 11.70 0.26
CA ASN A 58 5.44 12.95 0.24
C ASN A 58 6.81 12.79 0.94
N GLU A 59 6.86 12.08 2.06
CA GLU A 59 8.12 11.83 2.79
C GLU A 59 9.06 10.92 2.00
N ILE A 60 8.53 9.88 1.34
CA ILE A 60 9.31 9.05 0.42
C ILE A 60 9.88 9.91 -0.71
N GLY A 61 9.07 10.76 -1.33
CA GLY A 61 9.51 11.67 -2.39
C GLY A 61 10.62 12.62 -1.93
N ARG A 62 10.44 13.22 -0.75
CA ARG A 62 11.42 14.12 -0.13
C ARG A 62 12.77 13.43 0.08
N ARG A 63 12.77 12.21 0.63
CA ARG A 63 14.01 11.44 0.89
C ARG A 63 14.68 10.94 -0.39
N LEU A 64 13.90 10.65 -1.41
CA LEU A 64 14.42 10.24 -2.72
C LEU A 64 14.84 11.41 -3.61
N GLY A 65 14.55 12.67 -3.21
CA GLY A 65 14.80 13.85 -4.02
C GLY A 65 13.95 13.90 -5.30
N VAL A 66 12.72 13.33 -5.27
CA VAL A 66 11.81 13.24 -6.43
C VAL A 66 10.42 13.75 -6.08
N LYS A 67 9.67 14.18 -7.10
CA LYS A 67 8.26 14.53 -6.94
C LYS A 67 7.38 13.27 -6.93
N MET A 68 6.39 13.24 -6.04
CA MET A 68 5.29 12.27 -6.10
C MET A 68 4.07 12.95 -6.74
N ASP A 69 3.69 12.49 -7.92
CA ASP A 69 2.45 12.89 -8.60
C ASP A 69 1.33 11.94 -8.13
N ILE A 70 0.57 12.42 -7.14
CA ILE A 70 -0.41 11.61 -6.41
C ILE A 70 -1.78 11.72 -7.06
N THR A 71 -2.28 10.63 -7.65
CA THR A 71 -3.64 10.53 -8.19
C THR A 71 -4.56 9.86 -7.16
N ALA A 72 -5.68 10.52 -6.86
CA ALA A 72 -6.78 9.93 -6.10
C ALA A 72 -7.78 9.26 -7.06
N ALA A 73 -8.00 7.94 -6.89
CA ALA A 73 -8.90 7.15 -7.72
C ALA A 73 -9.63 6.10 -6.89
N GLN A 74 -10.68 5.49 -7.43
CA GLN A 74 -11.37 4.40 -6.76
C GLN A 74 -10.47 3.17 -6.65
N TRP A 75 -10.54 2.49 -5.50
CA TRP A 75 -9.73 1.31 -5.19
C TRP A 75 -9.74 0.25 -6.32
N SER A 76 -10.91 -0.03 -6.91
CA SER A 76 -11.06 -1.07 -7.94
C SER A 76 -10.23 -0.84 -9.20
N GLY A 77 -9.84 0.42 -9.48
CA GLY A 77 -9.00 0.82 -10.61
C GLY A 77 -7.49 0.86 -10.29
N LEU A 78 -7.10 0.86 -9.01
CA LEU A 78 -5.71 1.11 -8.61
C LEU A 78 -4.76 -0.01 -9.03
N LEU A 79 -5.05 -1.26 -8.64
CA LEU A 79 -4.19 -2.40 -8.97
C LEU A 79 -4.12 -2.65 -10.50
N PRO A 80 -5.25 -2.66 -11.24
CA PRO A 80 -5.20 -2.73 -12.71
C PRO A 80 -4.41 -1.58 -13.34
N GLY A 81 -4.58 -0.34 -12.88
CA GLY A 81 -3.84 0.83 -13.38
C GLY A 81 -2.34 0.72 -13.17
N MET A 82 -1.90 0.22 -12.01
CA MET A 82 -0.48 -0.06 -11.76
C MET A 82 0.05 -1.16 -12.70
N GLN A 83 -0.68 -2.24 -12.87
CA GLN A 83 -0.29 -3.33 -13.77
C GLN A 83 -0.20 -2.88 -15.23
N ALA A 84 -1.07 -1.98 -15.65
CA ALA A 84 -1.05 -1.36 -16.98
C ALA A 84 0.04 -0.28 -17.15
N GLY A 85 0.79 0.07 -16.09
CA GLY A 85 1.83 1.10 -16.15
C GLY A 85 1.31 2.54 -16.06
N THR A 86 0.02 2.77 -15.75
CA THR A 86 -0.54 4.11 -15.51
C THR A 86 0.11 4.74 -14.28
N TYR A 87 0.41 3.93 -13.27
CA TYR A 87 1.12 4.31 -12.05
C TYR A 87 2.41 3.53 -11.93
N ASP A 88 3.46 4.15 -11.39
CA ASP A 88 4.73 3.48 -11.14
C ASP A 88 4.61 2.46 -10.00
N PHE A 89 3.90 2.87 -8.93
CA PHE A 89 3.52 2.02 -7.81
C PHE A 89 2.32 2.63 -7.08
N LEU A 90 1.76 1.91 -6.10
CA LEU A 90 0.67 2.45 -5.30
C LEU A 90 1.15 2.82 -3.90
N VAL A 91 0.72 3.99 -3.46
CA VAL A 91 0.86 4.44 -2.07
C VAL A 91 -0.41 4.16 -1.25
N ALA A 92 -1.43 3.54 -1.86
CA ALA A 92 -2.63 3.08 -1.17
C ALA A 92 -2.31 1.97 -0.16
N PRO A 93 -2.97 1.94 1.03
CA PRO A 93 -2.77 0.89 2.02
C PRO A 93 -3.26 -0.45 1.46
N THR A 94 -2.35 -1.21 0.89
CA THR A 94 -2.65 -2.47 0.20
C THR A 94 -2.36 -3.65 1.10
N THR A 95 -3.42 -4.38 1.52
CA THR A 95 -3.24 -5.61 2.30
C THR A 95 -2.41 -6.60 1.50
N LEU A 96 -1.28 -7.01 2.05
CA LEU A 96 -0.43 -8.05 1.48
C LEU A 96 -1.12 -9.42 1.68
N THR A 97 -1.25 -10.17 0.59
CA THR A 97 -1.84 -11.51 0.56
C THR A 97 -1.07 -12.42 -0.38
N GLU A 98 -1.09 -13.73 -0.14
CA GLU A 98 -0.44 -14.70 -1.05
C GLU A 98 -0.90 -14.53 -2.50
N SER A 99 -2.21 -14.36 -2.74
CA SER A 99 -2.72 -14.23 -4.10
C SER A 99 -2.19 -13.00 -4.82
N ARG A 100 -1.95 -11.89 -4.09
CA ARG A 100 -1.39 -10.66 -4.64
C ARG A 100 0.12 -10.78 -4.87
N SER A 101 0.86 -11.39 -3.94
CA SER A 101 2.32 -11.58 -4.10
C SER A 101 2.69 -12.47 -5.28
N LYS A 102 1.76 -13.33 -5.75
CA LYS A 102 1.95 -14.11 -6.99
C LYS A 102 2.01 -13.25 -8.25
N SER A 103 1.38 -12.08 -8.27
CA SER A 103 1.26 -11.22 -9.46
C SER A 103 1.98 -9.87 -9.35
N MET A 104 2.46 -9.47 -8.18
CA MET A 104 3.15 -8.20 -7.95
C MET A 104 4.19 -8.32 -6.83
N LEU A 105 5.15 -7.39 -6.81
CA LEU A 105 6.09 -7.23 -5.70
C LEU A 105 5.46 -6.35 -4.62
N PHE A 106 5.94 -6.51 -3.39
CA PHE A 106 5.57 -5.67 -2.27
C PHE A 106 6.81 -5.22 -1.52
N THR A 107 6.74 -4.06 -0.88
CA THR A 107 7.65 -3.72 0.21
C THR A 107 7.38 -4.64 1.40
N GLU A 108 8.24 -4.62 2.39
CA GLU A 108 7.85 -5.08 3.73
C GLU A 108 6.64 -4.29 4.25
N GLY A 109 5.92 -4.87 5.23
CA GLY A 109 4.77 -4.22 5.85
C GLY A 109 5.17 -2.94 6.58
N TYR A 110 4.33 -1.91 6.47
CA TYR A 110 4.53 -0.64 7.20
C TYR A 110 3.44 -0.34 8.23
N LEU A 111 2.36 -1.13 8.25
CA LEU A 111 1.26 -1.00 9.21
C LEU A 111 0.51 -2.32 9.35
N ASN A 112 0.21 -2.74 10.58
CA ASN A 112 -0.66 -3.90 10.82
C ASN A 112 -2.11 -3.60 10.42
N THR A 113 -2.84 -4.61 9.93
CA THR A 113 -4.24 -4.46 9.56
C THR A 113 -5.07 -5.68 9.94
N ASP A 114 -6.12 -5.44 10.71
CA ASP A 114 -7.16 -6.42 11.01
C ASP A 114 -8.46 -6.06 10.31
N PHE A 115 -9.37 -7.03 10.20
CA PHE A 115 -10.68 -6.81 9.62
C PHE A 115 -11.67 -6.47 10.73
N GLN A 116 -12.20 -5.26 10.67
CA GLN A 116 -13.10 -4.70 11.68
C GLN A 116 -14.50 -4.56 11.09
N PHE A 117 -15.48 -5.13 11.79
CA PHE A 117 -16.89 -4.93 11.47
C PHE A 117 -17.42 -3.65 12.11
N VAL A 118 -18.20 -2.91 11.33
CA VAL A 118 -18.97 -1.74 11.74
C VAL A 118 -20.44 -2.05 11.56
N VAL A 119 -21.24 -1.76 12.57
CA VAL A 119 -22.69 -1.97 12.59
C VAL A 119 -23.43 -0.67 12.91
N LYS A 120 -24.73 -0.64 12.75
CA LYS A 120 -25.57 0.48 13.18
C LYS A 120 -25.48 0.66 14.70
N LYS A 121 -25.44 1.91 15.18
CA LYS A 121 -25.42 2.22 16.62
C LYS A 121 -26.66 1.60 17.30
N GLY A 122 -26.44 0.99 18.46
CA GLY A 122 -27.47 0.26 19.21
C GLY A 122 -27.61 -1.23 18.82
N THR A 123 -26.92 -1.69 17.78
CA THR A 123 -26.82 -3.14 17.50
C THR A 123 -26.00 -3.81 18.61
N PRO A 124 -26.48 -4.92 19.22
CA PRO A 124 -25.69 -5.69 20.18
C PRO A 124 -24.33 -6.10 19.61
N MET A 125 -23.31 -6.18 20.48
CA MET A 125 -21.97 -6.63 20.10
C MET A 125 -22.07 -8.06 19.50
N VAL A 126 -21.51 -8.26 18.32
CA VAL A 126 -21.39 -9.57 17.70
C VAL A 126 -20.04 -10.17 18.10
N ASN A 127 -20.03 -11.36 18.67
CA ASN A 127 -18.87 -12.03 19.25
C ASN A 127 -18.34 -13.15 18.34
N GLY A 128 -18.17 -12.89 17.05
CA GLY A 128 -17.62 -13.87 16.11
C GLY A 128 -18.39 -13.92 14.79
N LEU A 129 -17.83 -14.63 13.82
CA LEU A 129 -18.36 -14.66 12.46
C LEU A 129 -19.76 -15.29 12.38
N ALA A 130 -20.03 -16.29 13.22
CA ALA A 130 -21.33 -16.97 13.24
C ALA A 130 -22.52 -16.02 13.54
N GLY A 131 -22.30 -14.95 14.30
CA GLY A 131 -23.32 -13.95 14.60
C GLY A 131 -23.77 -13.11 13.39
N PHE A 132 -23.06 -13.22 12.27
CA PHE A 132 -23.44 -12.57 11.01
C PHE A 132 -24.21 -13.49 10.04
N LYS A 133 -24.58 -14.72 10.46
CA LYS A 133 -25.37 -15.66 9.63
C LYS A 133 -26.68 -15.01 9.18
N GLY A 134 -27.02 -15.16 7.90
CA GLY A 134 -28.19 -14.57 7.27
C GLY A 134 -28.14 -13.06 7.05
N LYS A 135 -27.04 -12.38 7.43
CA LYS A 135 -26.92 -10.94 7.32
C LYS A 135 -26.25 -10.51 5.99
N VAL A 136 -26.50 -9.25 5.61
CA VAL A 136 -25.83 -8.63 4.46
C VAL A 136 -24.58 -7.89 4.99
N ILE A 137 -23.44 -8.21 4.41
CA ILE A 137 -22.13 -7.58 4.72
C ILE A 137 -21.72 -6.70 3.54
N SER A 138 -21.54 -5.42 3.79
CA SER A 138 -21.05 -4.47 2.78
C SER A 138 -19.51 -4.37 2.81
N VAL A 139 -18.91 -4.26 1.63
CA VAL A 139 -17.45 -4.20 1.44
C VAL A 139 -17.07 -3.24 0.31
N ASN A 140 -15.84 -2.76 0.33
CA ASN A 140 -15.28 -2.04 -0.81
C ASN A 140 -14.87 -3.05 -1.90
N LYS A 141 -15.42 -2.88 -3.12
CA LYS A 141 -15.27 -3.77 -4.28
C LYS A 141 -13.79 -4.03 -4.63
N GLY A 142 -13.43 -5.31 -4.79
CA GLY A 142 -12.08 -5.75 -5.15
C GLY A 142 -11.03 -5.61 -4.03
N SER A 143 -11.43 -5.20 -2.84
CA SER A 143 -10.55 -5.13 -1.67
C SER A 143 -10.20 -6.53 -1.13
N ALA A 144 -9.24 -6.60 -0.19
CA ALA A 144 -8.97 -7.83 0.54
C ALA A 144 -10.18 -8.27 1.37
N TYR A 145 -10.95 -7.31 1.89
CA TYR A 145 -12.18 -7.55 2.66
C TYR A 145 -13.27 -8.18 1.80
N ASP A 146 -13.45 -7.71 0.56
CA ASP A 146 -14.40 -8.25 -0.42
C ASP A 146 -14.08 -9.72 -0.73
N LYS A 147 -12.82 -10.00 -1.11
CA LYS A 147 -12.37 -11.36 -1.39
C LYS A 147 -12.54 -12.29 -0.19
N TRP A 148 -12.15 -11.84 0.98
CA TRP A 148 -12.27 -12.60 2.23
C TRP A 148 -13.74 -12.83 2.61
N ALA A 149 -14.58 -11.81 2.57
CA ALA A 149 -15.99 -11.97 2.91
C ALA A 149 -16.70 -12.95 1.97
N ARG A 150 -16.40 -12.89 0.66
CA ARG A 150 -16.94 -13.84 -0.33
C ARG A 150 -16.43 -15.26 -0.12
N SER A 151 -15.15 -15.45 0.23
CA SER A 151 -14.61 -16.80 0.48
C SER A 151 -15.22 -17.50 1.70
N LEU A 152 -15.87 -16.75 2.58
CA LEU A 152 -16.55 -17.26 3.76
C LEU A 152 -18.07 -17.24 3.64
N ALA A 153 -18.64 -16.74 2.53
CA ALA A 153 -20.08 -16.52 2.39
C ALA A 153 -20.90 -17.77 2.66
N ASP A 154 -20.57 -18.87 2.01
CA ASP A 154 -21.29 -20.15 2.18
C ASP A 154 -21.07 -20.75 3.57
N LYS A 155 -19.81 -20.69 4.09
CA LYS A 155 -19.47 -21.24 5.40
C LYS A 155 -20.17 -20.54 6.55
N VAL A 156 -20.27 -19.20 6.49
CA VAL A 156 -20.93 -18.39 7.53
C VAL A 156 -22.43 -18.23 7.25
N GLY A 157 -22.83 -18.29 5.99
CA GLY A 157 -24.21 -18.09 5.57
C GLY A 157 -24.63 -16.62 5.49
N TRP A 158 -23.71 -15.72 5.19
CA TRP A 158 -24.00 -14.29 4.95
C TRP A 158 -24.06 -13.97 3.44
N LYS A 159 -24.63 -12.79 3.11
CA LYS A 159 -24.59 -12.23 1.75
C LYS A 159 -23.57 -11.11 1.69
N VAL A 160 -22.84 -10.98 0.57
CA VAL A 160 -21.82 -9.92 0.39
C VAL A 160 -22.27 -8.95 -0.70
N GLU A 161 -22.36 -7.66 -0.35
CA GLU A 161 -22.62 -6.56 -1.27
C GLU A 161 -21.38 -5.68 -1.39
N SER A 162 -20.89 -5.47 -2.63
CA SER A 162 -19.70 -4.68 -2.91
C SER A 162 -20.08 -3.31 -3.43
N TYR A 163 -19.41 -2.29 -2.89
CA TYR A 163 -19.62 -0.88 -3.24
C TYR A 163 -18.33 -0.30 -3.85
N GLY A 164 -18.46 0.73 -4.69
CA GLY A 164 -17.34 1.38 -5.37
C GLY A 164 -16.33 2.01 -4.41
N THR A 165 -16.82 2.55 -3.28
CA THR A 165 -15.99 3.15 -2.23
C THR A 165 -16.29 2.52 -0.87
N ASN A 166 -15.35 2.62 0.09
CA ASN A 166 -15.62 2.21 1.47
C ASN A 166 -16.66 3.13 2.14
N THR A 167 -16.69 4.41 1.76
CA THR A 167 -17.70 5.36 2.24
C THR A 167 -19.11 4.91 1.89
N ASP A 168 -19.35 4.46 0.64
CA ASP A 168 -20.65 3.93 0.21
C ASP A 168 -21.02 2.63 0.93
N ALA A 169 -20.02 1.76 1.18
CA ALA A 169 -20.23 0.53 1.94
C ALA A 169 -20.63 0.81 3.39
N VAL A 170 -20.04 1.81 4.05
CA VAL A 170 -20.46 2.28 5.39
C VAL A 170 -21.85 2.93 5.32
N GLN A 171 -22.15 3.72 4.27
CA GLN A 171 -23.45 4.35 4.09
C GLN A 171 -24.57 3.30 3.93
N ALA A 172 -24.28 2.14 3.36
CA ALA A 172 -25.24 1.01 3.30
C ALA A 172 -25.63 0.51 4.69
N VAL A 173 -24.71 0.51 5.66
CA VAL A 173 -25.02 0.19 7.06
C VAL A 173 -25.89 1.27 7.70
N ILE A 174 -25.55 2.54 7.50
CA ILE A 174 -26.30 3.68 8.06
C ILE A 174 -27.75 3.67 7.56
N SER A 175 -27.96 3.39 6.26
CA SER A 175 -29.30 3.32 5.64
C SER A 175 -30.06 2.03 5.94
N GLY A 176 -29.41 1.01 6.52
CA GLY A 176 -30.02 -0.29 6.80
C GLY A 176 -30.07 -1.26 5.62
N ARG A 177 -29.43 -0.93 4.48
CA ARG A 177 -29.27 -1.86 3.35
C ARG A 177 -28.32 -3.01 3.66
N ALA A 178 -27.29 -2.76 4.47
CA ALA A 178 -26.42 -3.79 5.00
C ALA A 178 -26.51 -3.83 6.52
N PHE A 179 -26.33 -5.02 7.09
CA PHE A 179 -26.27 -5.20 8.54
C PHE A 179 -24.92 -4.71 9.11
N ALA A 180 -23.82 -5.01 8.41
CA ALA A 180 -22.49 -4.60 8.80
C ALA A 180 -21.62 -4.26 7.59
N ASN A 181 -20.63 -3.40 7.80
CA ASN A 181 -19.51 -3.19 6.88
C ASN A 181 -18.27 -3.88 7.46
N VAL A 182 -17.42 -4.47 6.61
CA VAL A 182 -16.09 -4.92 7.01
C VAL A 182 -15.00 -4.20 6.21
N ALA A 183 -14.05 -3.59 6.95
CA ALA A 183 -12.91 -2.86 6.41
C ALA A 183 -11.69 -2.98 7.35
N GLY A 184 -10.59 -2.28 7.06
CA GLY A 184 -9.45 -2.20 7.96
C GLY A 184 -9.81 -1.54 9.30
N ASN A 185 -9.21 -2.00 10.37
CA ASN A 185 -9.48 -1.50 11.73
C ASN A 185 -9.28 0.02 11.88
N THR A 186 -8.25 0.60 11.26
CA THR A 186 -7.98 2.05 11.29
C THR A 186 -9.08 2.87 10.60
N VAL A 187 -9.56 2.38 9.46
CA VAL A 187 -10.63 3.01 8.67
C VAL A 187 -11.96 2.92 9.41
N SER A 188 -12.28 1.75 9.95
CA SER A 188 -13.49 1.51 10.74
C SER A 188 -13.53 2.37 12.00
N ALA A 189 -12.42 2.47 12.72
CA ALA A 189 -12.29 3.35 13.90
C ALA A 189 -12.51 4.82 13.53
N ARG A 190 -11.93 5.28 12.42
CA ARG A 190 -12.14 6.65 11.93
C ARG A 190 -13.61 6.91 11.55
N ALA A 191 -14.24 5.96 10.84
CA ALA A 191 -15.64 6.08 10.42
C ALA A 191 -16.56 6.23 11.65
N VAL A 192 -16.39 5.39 12.67
CA VAL A 192 -17.18 5.45 13.92
C VAL A 192 -16.92 6.74 14.70
N LYS A 193 -15.65 7.18 14.80
CA LYS A 193 -15.31 8.46 15.47
C LYS A 193 -16.00 9.65 14.79
N LYS A 194 -16.25 9.59 13.49
CA LYS A 194 -16.84 10.69 12.71
C LYS A 194 -18.35 10.58 12.53
N ASN A 195 -18.94 9.42 12.81
CA ASN A 195 -20.37 9.20 12.60
C ASN A 195 -21.02 8.49 13.80
N PRO A 196 -21.84 9.22 14.59
CA PRO A 196 -22.47 8.65 15.79
C PRO A 196 -23.57 7.62 15.49
N LYS A 197 -23.99 7.43 14.22
CA LYS A 197 -25.00 6.44 13.82
C LYS A 197 -24.48 5.01 13.70
N ILE A 198 -23.17 4.81 13.81
CA ILE A 198 -22.50 3.51 13.68
C ILE A 198 -21.62 3.22 14.89
N ALA A 199 -21.28 1.94 15.08
CA ALA A 199 -20.43 1.47 16.16
C ALA A 199 -19.48 0.36 15.65
N LEU A 200 -18.32 0.21 16.30
CA LEU A 200 -17.46 -0.95 16.11
C LEU A 200 -18.15 -2.19 16.66
N SER A 201 -17.96 -3.33 15.99
CA SER A 201 -18.40 -4.63 16.42
C SER A 201 -17.22 -5.62 16.38
N PHE A 202 -17.43 -6.86 15.95
CA PHE A 202 -16.40 -7.90 15.92
C PHE A 202 -15.15 -7.46 15.15
N ARG A 203 -13.98 -7.73 15.72
CA ARG A 203 -12.67 -7.57 15.09
C ARG A 203 -12.07 -8.95 14.81
N HIS A 204 -11.80 -9.23 13.55
CA HIS A 204 -11.13 -10.44 13.11
C HIS A 204 -9.63 -10.15 12.96
N SER A 205 -8.81 -10.72 13.86
CA SER A 205 -7.36 -10.61 13.76
C SER A 205 -6.85 -11.42 12.57
N THR A 206 -6.02 -10.81 11.75
CA THR A 206 -5.57 -11.42 10.49
C THR A 206 -4.07 -11.71 10.46
N GLY A 207 -3.29 -11.08 11.32
CA GLY A 207 -1.82 -11.05 11.24
C GLY A 207 -1.29 -10.40 9.95
N LYS A 208 -2.15 -9.71 9.18
CA LYS A 208 -1.78 -9.10 7.92
C LYS A 208 -1.24 -7.69 8.10
N VAL A 209 -0.54 -7.23 7.06
CA VAL A 209 0.03 -5.89 7.00
C VAL A 209 -0.41 -5.17 5.74
N PHE A 210 -0.40 -3.84 5.78
CA PHE A 210 -0.37 -3.00 4.61
C PHE A 210 1.06 -2.85 4.13
N ALA A 211 1.26 -2.99 2.81
CA ALA A 211 2.52 -2.84 2.13
C ALA A 211 2.30 -2.13 0.79
N MET A 212 3.34 -1.56 0.19
CA MET A 212 3.24 -0.91 -1.12
C MET A 212 3.44 -1.93 -2.24
N PRO A 213 2.51 -2.05 -3.20
CA PRO A 213 2.66 -2.94 -4.35
C PRO A 213 3.39 -2.25 -5.51
N PHE A 214 4.16 -3.06 -6.23
CA PHE A 214 4.89 -2.72 -7.46
C PHE A 214 4.66 -3.78 -8.53
N ARG A 215 4.87 -3.44 -9.81
CA ARG A 215 4.92 -4.46 -10.86
C ARG A 215 6.09 -5.42 -10.65
N LYS A 216 5.96 -6.65 -11.15
CA LYS A 216 7.02 -7.67 -11.02
C LYS A 216 8.33 -7.31 -11.73
N ASP A 217 8.25 -6.49 -12.76
CA ASP A 217 9.40 -6.01 -13.54
C ASP A 217 10.13 -4.82 -12.89
N SER A 218 9.72 -4.40 -11.69
CA SER A 218 10.24 -3.19 -11.03
C SER A 218 10.90 -3.48 -9.67
N PRO A 219 11.77 -4.52 -9.53
CA PRO A 219 12.39 -4.84 -8.24
C PRO A 219 13.32 -3.72 -7.74
N ALA A 220 14.08 -3.09 -8.63
CA ALA A 220 14.98 -1.99 -8.26
C ALA A 220 14.22 -0.79 -7.69
N LEU A 221 13.05 -0.45 -8.22
CA LEU A 221 12.21 0.62 -7.69
C LEU A 221 11.61 0.22 -6.33
N ARG A 222 11.13 -1.04 -6.18
CA ARG A 222 10.65 -1.55 -4.92
C ARG A 222 11.73 -1.44 -3.84
N ASN A 223 12.94 -1.91 -4.10
CA ASN A 223 14.05 -1.89 -3.16
C ASN A 223 14.45 -0.45 -2.79
N LYS A 224 14.46 0.47 -3.77
CA LYS A 224 14.74 1.89 -3.54
C LYS A 224 13.71 2.54 -2.60
N VAL A 225 12.42 2.27 -2.79
CA VAL A 225 11.35 2.80 -1.94
C VAL A 225 11.37 2.12 -0.57
N GLU A 226 11.61 0.81 -0.51
CA GLU A 226 11.68 0.06 0.74
C GLU A 226 12.81 0.53 1.63
N ASN A 227 14.01 0.79 1.09
CA ASN A 227 15.10 1.38 1.88
C ASN A 227 14.68 2.68 2.58
N VAL A 228 13.86 3.52 1.92
CA VAL A 228 13.33 4.73 2.56
C VAL A 228 12.32 4.39 3.65
N ILE A 229 11.44 3.40 3.42
CA ILE A 229 10.49 2.92 4.43
C ILE A 229 11.22 2.41 5.67
N GLU A 230 12.26 1.62 5.51
CA GLU A 230 13.10 1.11 6.60
C GLU A 230 13.75 2.24 7.39
N CYS A 231 14.34 3.23 6.70
CA CYS A 231 14.87 4.41 7.35
C CYS A 231 13.80 5.19 8.15
N MET A 232 12.59 5.31 7.63
CA MET A 232 11.47 5.95 8.33
C MET A 232 11.02 5.17 9.57
N LYS A 233 11.17 3.85 9.57
CA LYS A 233 10.92 3.00 10.75
C LYS A 233 12.00 3.23 11.81
N LEU A 234 13.27 3.23 11.40
CA LEU A 234 14.42 3.35 12.29
C LEU A 234 14.55 4.73 12.96
N ASP A 235 14.19 5.80 12.26
CA ASP A 235 14.29 7.18 12.79
C ASP A 235 13.02 7.67 13.51
N GLY A 236 12.00 6.81 13.65
CA GLY A 236 10.77 7.12 14.36
C GLY A 236 9.76 7.95 13.54
N THR A 237 9.98 8.17 12.25
CA THR A 237 9.02 8.89 11.39
C THR A 237 7.67 8.17 11.33
N PHE A 238 7.66 6.83 11.20
CA PHE A 238 6.42 6.06 11.24
C PHE A 238 5.70 6.14 12.59
N THR A 239 6.44 6.21 13.70
CA THR A 239 5.85 6.42 15.04
C THR A 239 5.10 7.73 15.09
N LYS A 240 5.75 8.84 14.71
CA LYS A 240 5.12 10.17 14.67
C LYS A 240 3.91 10.23 13.74
N MET A 241 3.98 9.58 12.58
CA MET A 241 2.86 9.50 11.65
C MET A 241 1.69 8.68 12.22
N SER A 242 1.96 7.58 12.92
CA SER A 242 0.95 6.75 13.57
C SER A 242 0.23 7.51 14.69
N GLU A 243 0.97 8.24 15.50
CA GLU A 243 0.42 9.11 16.54
C GLU A 243 -0.46 10.22 15.95
N LYS A 244 0.02 10.90 14.90
CA LYS A 244 -0.72 11.96 14.21
C LYS A 244 -2.05 11.49 13.65
N TRP A 245 -2.05 10.35 12.94
CA TRP A 245 -3.20 9.94 12.14
C TRP A 245 -4.14 8.95 12.85
N PHE A 246 -3.58 8.11 13.71
CA PHE A 246 -4.34 7.05 14.40
C PHE A 246 -4.43 7.25 15.90
N GLY A 247 -3.57 8.10 16.49
CA GLY A 247 -3.52 8.35 17.94
C GLY A 247 -2.94 7.17 18.72
N VAL A 248 -2.07 6.35 18.06
CA VAL A 248 -1.43 5.18 18.66
C VAL A 248 0.07 5.22 18.44
N THR A 249 0.83 4.85 19.48
CA THR A 249 2.28 4.65 19.39
C THR A 249 2.54 3.17 19.05
N PRO A 250 3.23 2.86 17.94
CA PRO A 250 3.62 1.49 17.61
C PRO A 250 4.52 0.87 18.68
N THR A 251 4.36 -0.43 18.90
CA THR A 251 5.14 -1.22 19.86
C THR A 251 6.11 -2.17 19.15
N PRO A 252 7.17 -2.68 19.83
CA PRO A 252 8.05 -3.68 19.24
C PRO A 252 7.28 -4.86 18.66
N GLY A 253 7.59 -5.23 17.40
CA GLY A 253 6.87 -6.26 16.64
C GLY A 253 5.77 -5.71 15.72
N ASP A 254 5.34 -4.46 15.89
CA ASP A 254 4.45 -3.84 14.92
C ASP A 254 5.17 -3.54 13.60
N ALA A 255 4.48 -3.70 12.47
CA ALA A 255 5.03 -3.47 11.14
C ALA A 255 5.60 -2.06 10.94
N ALA A 256 5.10 -1.07 11.67
CA ALA A 256 5.56 0.31 11.60
C ALA A 256 6.97 0.55 12.20
N VAL A 257 7.50 -0.42 12.95
CA VAL A 257 8.82 -0.31 13.62
C VAL A 257 9.69 -1.56 13.42
N THR A 258 9.21 -2.55 12.67
CA THR A 258 9.96 -3.79 12.36
C THR A 258 10.59 -3.67 10.98
N VAL A 259 11.92 -3.87 10.90
CA VAL A 259 12.71 -3.95 9.66
C VAL A 259 13.20 -5.38 9.49
N TYR A 260 13.13 -5.91 8.26
CA TYR A 260 13.63 -7.23 7.92
C TYR A 260 15.00 -7.14 7.22
N ALA A 261 15.76 -8.23 7.24
CA ALA A 261 17.11 -8.26 6.68
C ALA A 261 17.13 -8.13 5.14
N GLY A 262 16.11 -8.65 4.46
CA GLY A 262 15.98 -8.63 3.01
C GLY A 262 14.89 -7.68 2.53
N TYR A 263 14.70 -7.57 1.22
CA TYR A 263 13.65 -6.74 0.65
C TYR A 263 12.32 -7.50 0.49
N GLY A 264 11.22 -6.85 0.80
CA GLY A 264 9.87 -7.41 0.79
C GLY A 264 9.49 -8.05 2.12
N GLN A 265 8.29 -8.63 2.18
CA GLN A 265 7.80 -9.26 3.40
C GLN A 265 8.22 -10.74 3.44
N PRO A 266 8.94 -11.20 4.49
CA PRO A 266 9.27 -12.61 4.66
C PRO A 266 8.03 -13.52 4.59
N GLY A 267 8.18 -14.69 3.96
CA GLY A 267 7.12 -15.66 3.77
C GLY A 267 6.19 -15.42 2.59
N PHE A 268 6.40 -14.34 1.82
CA PHE A 268 5.62 -14.04 0.62
C PHE A 268 6.48 -14.12 -0.65
N GLN A 269 5.83 -14.43 -1.78
CA GLN A 269 6.51 -14.47 -3.06
C GLN A 269 7.06 -13.07 -3.42
N GLY A 270 8.30 -13.01 -3.92
CA GLY A 270 9.02 -11.77 -4.23
C GLY A 270 9.84 -11.22 -3.07
N TYR A 271 9.91 -11.94 -1.93
CA TYR A 271 10.89 -11.65 -0.88
C TYR A 271 12.30 -11.97 -1.38
N GLU A 272 13.20 -11.03 -1.25
CA GLU A 272 14.63 -11.16 -1.55
C GLU A 272 15.39 -11.32 -0.24
N ALA A 273 15.84 -12.53 0.09
CA ALA A 273 16.44 -12.85 1.39
C ALA A 273 17.87 -12.31 1.58
N THR A 274 18.48 -11.73 0.53
CA THR A 274 19.83 -11.16 0.63
C THR A 274 19.85 -10.01 1.65
N PRO A 275 20.61 -10.14 2.74
CA PRO A 275 20.66 -9.08 3.74
C PRO A 275 21.23 -7.78 3.19
N HIS A 276 20.65 -6.67 3.61
CA HIS A 276 21.17 -5.33 3.35
C HIS A 276 21.09 -4.46 4.60
N VAL A 277 21.80 -3.36 4.59
CA VAL A 277 21.71 -2.33 5.64
C VAL A 277 21.05 -1.10 5.02
N PRO A 278 19.95 -0.61 5.61
CA PRO A 278 19.29 0.60 5.11
C PRO A 278 20.25 1.78 5.04
N LYS A 279 20.31 2.43 3.89
CA LYS A 279 21.12 3.64 3.69
C LYS A 279 20.26 4.86 4.00
N CYS A 280 20.35 5.32 5.25
CA CYS A 280 19.60 6.46 5.77
C CYS A 280 20.49 7.71 5.74
N ASN A 281 20.16 8.67 4.87
CA ASN A 281 20.83 9.97 4.74
C ASN A 281 20.01 11.06 5.46
#